data_96916f80f794ac9a3a99fb8f2ef4ef20
#
_entry.id   96916f80f794ac9a3a99fb8f2ef4ef20
#
_cell.length_a   1.000
_cell.length_b   1.000
_cell.length_c   1.000
_cell.angle_alpha   90.00
_cell.angle_beta   90.00
_cell.angle_gamma   90.00
#
_symmetry.space_group_name_H-M   'P 1'
#
loop_
_entity.id
_entity.type
_entity.pdbx_description
1 polymer ?
#
loop_
_entity_poly.entity_id
_entity_poly.type
_entity_poly.pdbx_seq_one_letter_code
_entity_poly.pdbx_strand_id
1 'polypeptide(L)'
;MVQRITIAPQGPEFSRFVMGYWRLMDWNMSARQLVSFIEEHLDLGVTTVDHADIYGGYQCEAAFGEALKLAPHLRERMEIVSKCGIATTAREENVIGHYITDRDHIIKSAEQSLINLATDHLDLLLIHRPDPLMDADEVADAFKHLHQSGKVRHFGVSNFTPAQFALLQSRLPFTLATNQVEISPVHQPLLLDGTLDQMQQLRVRPMAWSCLGGGRLFNDDYFQPLRDELAVVAEELNAGSIEQVVYAWVLRLPSQPLPIIGSGKIERVRAAVEAETLKMTRQQWFRIRKAALGYDVP
;
A
#
# COMPACT_ATOMS: atom_id res chain seq x y z
N MET A 1 14.65 -4.20 -14.34
CA MET A 1 13.35 -3.49 -14.26
C MET A 1 12.42 -4.29 -13.36
N VAL A 2 11.68 -3.65 -12.50
CA VAL A 2 10.65 -4.26 -11.63
C VAL A 2 9.59 -4.94 -12.50
N GLN A 3 9.15 -6.13 -12.09
CA GLN A 3 8.08 -6.85 -12.77
C GLN A 3 6.77 -6.07 -12.65
N ARG A 4 5.97 -6.07 -13.72
CA ARG A 4 4.57 -5.63 -13.66
C ARG A 4 3.65 -6.82 -13.48
N ILE A 5 2.60 -6.67 -12.69
CA ILE A 5 1.67 -7.76 -12.37
C ILE A 5 0.22 -7.28 -12.37
N THR A 6 -0.67 -8.09 -12.89
CA THR A 6 -2.12 -7.89 -12.74
C THR A 6 -2.53 -8.24 -11.31
N ILE A 7 -3.14 -7.31 -10.57
CA ILE A 7 -3.41 -7.49 -9.14
C ILE A 7 -4.73 -8.18 -8.80
N ALA A 8 -5.64 -8.29 -9.75
CA ALA A 8 -6.90 -9.01 -9.61
C ALA A 8 -7.41 -9.49 -10.98
N PRO A 9 -8.32 -10.47 -11.06
CA PRO A 9 -9.00 -10.83 -12.30
C PRO A 9 -9.68 -9.60 -12.91
N GLN A 10 -9.31 -9.24 -14.14
CA GLN A 10 -9.76 -8.02 -14.84
C GLN A 10 -9.37 -6.71 -14.12
N GLY A 11 -8.44 -6.78 -13.16
CA GLY A 11 -7.92 -5.64 -12.41
C GLY A 11 -6.77 -4.93 -13.14
N PRO A 12 -6.24 -3.87 -12.51
CA PRO A 12 -5.13 -3.11 -13.06
C PRO A 12 -3.82 -3.91 -13.04
N GLU A 13 -2.91 -3.49 -13.91
CA GLU A 13 -1.53 -3.94 -13.89
C GLU A 13 -0.67 -2.91 -13.15
N PHE A 14 -0.04 -3.33 -12.04
CA PHE A 14 0.79 -2.50 -11.17
C PHE A 14 2.24 -2.95 -11.17
N SER A 15 3.16 -2.08 -10.77
CA SER A 15 4.53 -2.48 -10.47
C SER A 15 4.57 -3.37 -9.23
N ARG A 16 5.49 -4.35 -9.22
CA ARG A 16 5.62 -5.33 -8.13
C ARG A 16 5.88 -4.70 -6.77
N PHE A 17 6.49 -3.51 -6.75
CA PHE A 17 6.66 -2.64 -5.61
C PHE A 17 5.86 -1.36 -5.83
N VAL A 18 5.37 -0.78 -4.74
CA VAL A 18 4.56 0.45 -4.74
C VAL A 18 5.30 1.53 -3.99
N MET A 19 5.33 2.76 -4.51
CA MET A 19 5.92 3.89 -3.81
C MET A 19 4.88 4.58 -2.93
N GLY A 20 5.07 4.53 -1.60
CA GLY A 20 4.15 5.09 -0.61
C GLY A 20 4.54 6.52 -0.20
N TYR A 21 3.59 7.43 -0.26
CA TYR A 21 3.78 8.86 0.01
C TYR A 21 3.20 9.33 1.36
N TRP A 22 2.92 8.40 2.30
CA TRP A 22 2.40 8.74 3.63
C TRP A 22 3.26 9.77 4.38
N ARG A 23 4.60 9.67 4.26
CA ARG A 23 5.56 10.56 4.94
C ARG A 23 6.12 11.66 4.04
N LEU A 24 5.44 11.99 2.94
CA LEU A 24 5.95 12.97 1.97
C LEU A 24 6.31 14.30 2.65
N MET A 25 5.49 14.77 3.59
CA MET A 25 5.75 16.04 4.28
C MET A 25 7.01 15.98 5.16
N ASP A 26 7.38 14.81 5.69
CA ASP A 26 8.58 14.63 6.50
C ASP A 26 9.88 14.64 5.66
N TRP A 27 9.77 14.41 4.35
CA TRP A 27 10.95 14.39 3.46
C TRP A 27 11.50 15.79 3.16
N ASN A 28 10.72 16.83 3.43
CA ASN A 28 11.10 18.23 3.19
C ASN A 28 11.63 18.51 1.78
N MET A 29 11.08 17.84 0.78
CA MET A 29 11.42 18.02 -0.63
C MET A 29 10.67 19.22 -1.21
N SER A 30 11.37 20.09 -1.96
CA SER A 30 10.71 21.03 -2.86
C SER A 30 10.01 20.27 -4.00
N ALA A 31 9.04 20.90 -4.67
CA ALA A 31 8.34 20.28 -5.80
C ALA A 31 9.30 19.81 -6.92
N ARG A 32 10.40 20.54 -7.18
CA ARG A 32 11.42 20.11 -8.15
C ARG A 32 12.21 18.89 -7.69
N GLN A 33 12.59 18.83 -6.42
CA GLN A 33 13.25 17.64 -5.87
C GLN A 33 12.32 16.42 -5.89
N LEU A 34 11.02 16.65 -5.64
CA LEU A 34 10.03 15.59 -5.73
C LEU A 34 9.86 15.09 -7.18
N VAL A 35 9.88 16.00 -8.19
CA VAL A 35 9.90 15.58 -9.61
C VAL A 35 11.08 14.65 -9.88
N SER A 36 12.30 15.05 -9.49
CA SER A 36 13.48 14.20 -9.70
C SER A 36 13.36 12.83 -8.99
N PHE A 37 12.85 12.81 -7.76
CA PHE A 37 12.63 11.56 -7.03
C PHE A 37 11.58 10.66 -7.71
N ILE A 38 10.50 11.25 -8.26
CA ILE A 38 9.48 10.52 -9.02
C ILE A 38 10.12 9.93 -10.30
N GLU A 39 10.88 10.71 -11.06
CA GLU A 39 11.57 10.22 -12.24
C GLU A 39 12.49 9.04 -11.92
N GLU A 40 13.29 9.14 -10.87
CA GLU A 40 14.22 8.09 -10.46
C GLU A 40 13.53 6.78 -10.08
N HIS A 41 12.42 6.82 -9.31
CA HIS A 41 11.73 5.57 -8.98
C HIS A 41 10.93 5.00 -10.17
N LEU A 42 10.42 5.84 -11.07
CA LEU A 42 9.82 5.39 -12.33
C LEU A 42 10.86 4.69 -13.23
N ASP A 43 12.08 5.20 -13.29
CA ASP A 43 13.18 4.60 -14.05
C ASP A 43 13.64 3.25 -13.47
N LEU A 44 13.47 3.03 -12.17
CA LEU A 44 13.62 1.72 -11.53
C LEU A 44 12.48 0.75 -11.88
N GLY A 45 11.38 1.25 -12.47
CA GLY A 45 10.18 0.49 -12.77
C GLY A 45 9.16 0.42 -11.62
N VAL A 46 9.30 1.25 -10.57
CA VAL A 46 8.31 1.43 -9.52
C VAL A 46 7.33 2.50 -9.98
N THR A 47 6.29 2.08 -10.70
CA THR A 47 5.35 2.98 -11.38
C THR A 47 4.08 3.26 -10.59
N THR A 48 3.72 2.37 -9.66
CA THR A 48 2.53 2.54 -8.83
C THR A 48 2.84 3.38 -7.60
N VAL A 49 2.05 4.44 -7.38
CA VAL A 49 2.19 5.37 -6.24
C VAL A 49 0.97 5.29 -5.33
N ASP A 50 1.19 5.30 -4.01
CA ASP A 50 0.16 5.11 -2.98
C ASP A 50 0.02 6.36 -2.12
N HIS A 51 -1.16 6.96 -2.17
CA HIS A 51 -1.59 8.13 -1.43
C HIS A 51 -2.78 7.81 -0.52
N ALA A 52 -3.22 8.79 0.25
CA ALA A 52 -4.54 8.89 0.88
C ALA A 52 -4.87 10.36 1.14
N ASP A 53 -6.15 10.68 1.15
CA ASP A 53 -6.64 12.04 1.40
C ASP A 53 -6.11 12.63 2.72
N ILE A 54 -6.06 11.83 3.79
CA ILE A 54 -5.63 12.27 5.13
C ILE A 54 -4.11 12.40 5.34
N TYR A 55 -3.28 11.92 4.40
CA TYR A 55 -1.84 11.88 4.60
C TYR A 55 -1.23 13.27 4.78
N GLY A 56 -0.29 13.39 5.74
CA GLY A 56 0.33 14.65 6.09
C GLY A 56 -0.66 15.73 6.54
N GLY A 57 -1.76 15.35 7.23
CA GLY A 57 -2.81 16.29 7.59
C GLY A 57 -3.54 16.88 6.37
N TYR A 58 -3.85 16.04 5.38
CA TYR A 58 -4.47 16.40 4.09
C TYR A 58 -3.58 17.20 3.13
N GLN A 59 -2.24 17.16 3.29
CA GLN A 59 -1.32 17.95 2.49
C GLN A 59 -0.52 17.13 1.46
N CYS A 60 -0.34 15.80 1.66
CA CYS A 60 0.54 15.00 0.81
C CYS A 60 0.08 14.94 -0.65
N GLU A 61 -1.22 14.78 -0.91
CA GLU A 61 -1.76 14.77 -2.27
C GLU A 61 -1.50 16.10 -3.00
N ALA A 62 -1.74 17.24 -2.33
CA ALA A 62 -1.52 18.56 -2.91
C ALA A 62 -0.03 18.81 -3.19
N ALA A 63 0.87 18.41 -2.27
CA ALA A 63 2.31 18.52 -2.48
C ALA A 63 2.78 17.67 -3.67
N PHE A 64 2.23 16.46 -3.84
CA PHE A 64 2.51 15.61 -4.99
C PHE A 64 1.95 16.22 -6.29
N GLY A 65 0.74 16.76 -6.26
CA GLY A 65 0.12 17.43 -7.39
C GLY A 65 0.90 18.65 -7.87
N GLU A 66 1.55 19.41 -6.98
CA GLU A 66 2.45 20.51 -7.38
C GLU A 66 3.65 19.98 -8.18
N ALA A 67 4.20 18.80 -7.85
CA ALA A 67 5.24 18.18 -8.68
C ALA A 67 4.70 17.74 -10.05
N LEU A 68 3.49 17.17 -10.11
CA LEU A 68 2.87 16.79 -11.39
C LEU A 68 2.54 18.00 -12.26
N LYS A 69 2.17 19.14 -11.68
CA LYS A 69 1.99 20.40 -12.46
C LYS A 69 3.28 20.88 -13.09
N LEU A 70 4.43 20.66 -12.45
CA LEU A 70 5.75 21.00 -13.01
C LEU A 70 6.19 20.01 -14.10
N ALA A 71 5.75 18.75 -14.05
CA ALA A 71 6.12 17.69 -14.97
C ALA A 71 4.89 16.82 -15.36
N PRO A 72 3.91 17.38 -16.11
CA PRO A 72 2.64 16.69 -16.39
C PRO A 72 2.80 15.34 -17.13
N HIS A 73 3.86 15.19 -17.91
CA HIS A 73 4.18 13.97 -18.64
C HIS A 73 4.43 12.76 -17.74
N LEU A 74 4.73 12.97 -16.46
CA LEU A 74 4.95 11.87 -15.50
C LEU A 74 3.64 11.12 -15.17
N ARG A 75 2.47 11.79 -15.30
CA ARG A 75 1.17 11.16 -15.01
C ARG A 75 0.92 9.91 -15.86
N GLU A 76 1.30 9.93 -17.12
CA GLU A 76 1.12 8.81 -18.04
C GLU A 76 2.04 7.61 -17.75
N ARG A 77 3.08 7.81 -16.93
CA ARG A 77 4.07 6.80 -16.56
C ARG A 77 3.73 6.09 -15.26
N MET A 78 2.62 6.44 -14.59
CA MET A 78 2.30 5.93 -13.25
C MET A 78 0.85 5.50 -13.08
N GLU A 79 0.62 4.61 -12.15
CA GLU A 79 -0.68 4.28 -11.60
C GLU A 79 -0.83 4.97 -10.24
N ILE A 80 -1.89 5.77 -10.07
CA ILE A 80 -2.15 6.50 -8.82
C ILE A 80 -3.23 5.78 -8.01
N VAL A 81 -2.85 5.38 -6.79
CA VAL A 81 -3.75 4.86 -5.77
C VAL A 81 -4.01 5.95 -4.73
N SER A 82 -5.26 6.18 -4.36
CA SER A 82 -5.60 6.97 -3.19
C SER A 82 -6.66 6.29 -2.33
N LYS A 83 -6.96 6.88 -1.17
CA LYS A 83 -7.87 6.29 -0.17
C LYS A 83 -8.73 7.39 0.45
N CYS A 84 -9.93 7.02 0.87
CA CYS A 84 -10.85 7.89 1.61
C CYS A 84 -11.57 7.13 2.73
N GLY A 85 -12.37 7.83 3.53
CA GLY A 85 -13.22 7.22 4.55
C GLY A 85 -12.70 7.35 5.97
N ILE A 86 -11.65 8.14 6.20
CA ILE A 86 -11.21 8.56 7.54
C ILE A 86 -11.34 10.08 7.64
N ALA A 87 -11.96 10.57 8.70
CA ALA A 87 -11.98 11.98 9.07
C ALA A 87 -11.08 12.18 10.31
N THR A 88 -10.10 13.07 10.22
CA THR A 88 -9.17 13.38 11.32
C THR A 88 -9.41 14.77 11.89
N THR A 89 -8.96 14.99 13.12
CA THR A 89 -9.02 16.32 13.78
C THR A 89 -8.06 17.36 13.17
N ALA A 90 -7.30 17.00 12.11
CA ALA A 90 -6.54 17.97 11.33
C ALA A 90 -7.46 18.95 10.55
N ARG A 91 -8.74 18.61 10.38
CA ARG A 91 -9.78 19.53 9.93
C ARG A 91 -10.58 20.01 11.14
N GLU A 92 -10.74 21.33 11.27
CA GLU A 92 -11.36 21.97 12.45
C GLU A 92 -12.83 21.56 12.66
N GLU A 93 -13.55 21.22 11.59
CA GLU A 93 -14.92 20.72 11.68
C GLU A 93 -15.06 19.35 12.36
N ASN A 94 -13.97 18.59 12.48
CA ASN A 94 -13.97 17.26 13.08
C ASN A 94 -13.60 17.33 14.58
N VAL A 95 -14.59 17.17 15.45
CA VAL A 95 -14.40 17.18 16.92
C VAL A 95 -13.57 15.97 17.39
N ILE A 96 -13.72 14.81 16.72
CA ILE A 96 -12.97 13.56 16.96
C ILE A 96 -12.58 12.92 15.65
N GLY A 97 -11.55 12.06 15.67
CA GLY A 97 -11.29 11.16 14.55
C GLY A 97 -12.40 10.12 14.43
N HIS A 98 -12.94 9.95 13.23
CA HIS A 98 -13.99 8.97 12.96
C HIS A 98 -13.90 8.43 11.53
N TYR A 99 -14.66 7.37 11.24
CA TYR A 99 -14.82 6.88 9.87
C TYR A 99 -16.09 7.51 9.26
N ILE A 100 -16.08 7.67 7.94
CA ILE A 100 -17.22 8.17 7.17
C ILE A 100 -17.18 7.55 5.77
N THR A 101 -18.13 6.66 5.52
CA THR A 101 -18.20 5.86 4.28
C THR A 101 -19.53 6.05 3.56
N ASP A 102 -20.22 7.16 3.84
CA ASP A 102 -21.43 7.56 3.13
C ASP A 102 -21.11 7.83 1.65
N ARG A 103 -22.07 7.56 0.80
CA ARG A 103 -21.96 7.72 -0.66
C ARG A 103 -21.38 9.07 -1.07
N ASP A 104 -21.98 10.15 -0.57
CA ASP A 104 -21.61 11.52 -0.97
C ASP A 104 -20.24 11.94 -0.44
N HIS A 105 -19.84 11.44 0.73
CA HIS A 105 -18.50 11.66 1.25
C HIS A 105 -17.44 10.99 0.37
N ILE A 106 -17.64 9.73 -0.02
CA ILE A 106 -16.71 8.99 -0.88
C ILE A 106 -16.52 9.71 -2.21
N ILE A 107 -17.62 10.15 -2.84
CA ILE A 107 -17.57 10.88 -4.13
C ILE A 107 -16.80 12.18 -3.96
N LYS A 108 -17.15 12.99 -2.95
CA LYS A 108 -16.50 14.28 -2.68
C LYS A 108 -15.00 14.11 -2.38
N SER A 109 -14.63 13.09 -1.59
CA SER A 109 -13.23 12.82 -1.27
C SER A 109 -12.42 12.42 -2.51
N ALA A 110 -12.98 11.55 -3.35
CA ALA A 110 -12.34 11.16 -4.62
C ALA A 110 -12.15 12.38 -5.55
N GLU A 111 -13.16 13.22 -5.69
CA GLU A 111 -13.08 14.44 -6.50
C GLU A 111 -12.04 15.43 -5.94
N GLN A 112 -11.97 15.57 -4.62
CA GLN A 112 -10.94 16.40 -3.98
C GLN A 112 -9.53 15.84 -4.19
N SER A 113 -9.36 14.52 -4.13
CA SER A 113 -8.08 13.87 -4.44
C SER A 113 -7.64 14.13 -5.87
N LEU A 114 -8.55 14.11 -6.85
CA LEU A 114 -8.24 14.47 -8.25
C LEU A 114 -7.71 15.91 -8.38
N ILE A 115 -8.36 16.85 -7.69
CA ILE A 115 -7.93 18.26 -7.66
C ILE A 115 -6.55 18.37 -7.03
N ASN A 116 -6.36 17.78 -5.86
CA ASN A 116 -5.11 17.82 -5.11
C ASN A 116 -3.95 17.22 -5.90
N LEU A 117 -4.15 16.06 -6.50
CA LEU A 117 -3.14 15.31 -7.27
C LEU A 117 -2.94 15.89 -8.70
N ALA A 118 -3.71 16.92 -9.08
CA ALA A 118 -3.66 17.50 -10.42
C ALA A 118 -3.82 16.45 -11.54
N THR A 119 -4.79 15.56 -11.41
CA THR A 119 -5.08 14.47 -12.36
C THR A 119 -6.59 14.39 -12.65
N ASP A 120 -6.97 13.82 -13.77
CA ASP A 120 -8.36 13.63 -14.18
C ASP A 120 -8.96 12.30 -13.71
N HIS A 121 -8.11 11.34 -13.32
CA HIS A 121 -8.57 10.04 -12.80
C HIS A 121 -7.59 9.44 -11.78
N LEU A 122 -8.15 8.57 -10.90
CA LEU A 122 -7.39 7.63 -10.08
C LEU A 122 -7.41 6.25 -10.74
N ASP A 123 -6.29 5.55 -10.70
CA ASP A 123 -6.23 4.16 -11.17
C ASP A 123 -6.88 3.21 -10.17
N LEU A 124 -6.79 3.52 -8.86
CA LEU A 124 -7.41 2.75 -7.79
C LEU A 124 -7.82 3.66 -6.62
N LEU A 125 -9.05 3.51 -6.13
CA LEU A 125 -9.54 4.13 -4.90
C LEU A 125 -9.84 3.06 -3.86
N LEU A 126 -9.36 3.25 -2.62
CA LEU A 126 -9.59 2.34 -1.50
C LEU A 126 -10.48 2.99 -0.42
N ILE A 127 -11.37 2.20 0.19
CA ILE A 127 -11.86 2.53 1.53
C ILE A 127 -10.72 2.28 2.51
N HIS A 128 -10.26 3.33 3.21
CA HIS A 128 -9.01 3.32 3.98
C HIS A 128 -9.03 2.40 5.19
N ARG A 129 -10.19 2.32 5.87
CA ARG A 129 -10.44 1.44 7.03
C ARG A 129 -11.88 0.92 7.01
N PRO A 130 -12.13 -0.27 7.58
CA PRO A 130 -13.50 -0.71 7.80
C PRO A 130 -14.20 0.23 8.79
N ASP A 131 -15.37 0.70 8.40
CA ASP A 131 -16.24 1.54 9.23
C ASP A 131 -17.33 0.64 9.85
N PRO A 132 -17.49 0.64 11.19
CA PRO A 132 -18.59 -0.09 11.83
C PRO A 132 -19.98 0.36 11.40
N LEU A 133 -20.12 1.60 10.88
CA LEU A 133 -21.37 2.16 10.39
C LEU A 133 -21.52 2.07 8.86
N MET A 134 -20.60 1.40 8.18
CA MET A 134 -20.63 1.28 6.71
C MET A 134 -21.91 0.61 6.22
N ASP A 135 -22.66 1.30 5.35
CA ASP A 135 -23.64 0.68 4.47
C ASP A 135 -22.96 0.28 3.16
N ALA A 136 -22.94 -1.04 2.91
CA ALA A 136 -22.28 -1.58 1.72
C ALA A 136 -22.98 -1.18 0.42
N ASP A 137 -24.28 -0.90 0.44
CA ASP A 137 -25.03 -0.44 -0.73
C ASP A 137 -24.68 1.02 -1.07
N GLU A 138 -24.51 1.90 -0.08
CA GLU A 138 -24.03 3.27 -0.28
C GLU A 138 -22.60 3.32 -0.85
N VAL A 139 -21.69 2.53 -0.30
CA VAL A 139 -20.32 2.42 -0.83
C VAL A 139 -20.32 1.91 -2.26
N ALA A 140 -21.14 0.89 -2.54
CA ALA A 140 -21.25 0.33 -3.88
C ALA A 140 -21.81 1.35 -4.89
N ASP A 141 -22.78 2.17 -4.48
CA ASP A 141 -23.34 3.22 -5.33
C ASP A 141 -22.33 4.33 -5.61
N ALA A 142 -21.52 4.74 -4.60
CA ALA A 142 -20.42 5.68 -4.80
C ALA A 142 -19.41 5.14 -5.82
N PHE A 143 -19.01 3.87 -5.68
CA PHE A 143 -18.05 3.23 -6.56
C PHE A 143 -18.57 3.12 -8.00
N LYS A 144 -19.84 2.71 -8.18
CA LYS A 144 -20.48 2.68 -9.51
C LYS A 144 -20.52 4.05 -10.16
N HIS A 145 -20.88 5.09 -9.39
CA HIS A 145 -20.92 6.49 -9.88
C HIS A 145 -19.53 6.96 -10.34
N LEU A 146 -18.50 6.77 -9.52
CA LEU A 146 -17.12 7.16 -9.83
C LEU A 146 -16.55 6.39 -11.02
N HIS A 147 -16.89 5.11 -11.14
CA HIS A 147 -16.50 4.28 -12.28
C HIS A 147 -17.16 4.76 -13.57
N GLN A 148 -18.47 4.97 -13.56
CA GLN A 148 -19.23 5.41 -14.73
C GLN A 148 -18.82 6.80 -15.21
N SER A 149 -18.43 7.69 -14.30
CA SER A 149 -17.91 9.03 -14.64
C SER A 149 -16.45 9.02 -15.11
N GLY A 150 -15.76 7.87 -15.11
CA GLY A 150 -14.36 7.74 -15.49
C GLY A 150 -13.36 8.33 -14.50
N LYS A 151 -13.83 8.84 -13.35
CA LYS A 151 -12.96 9.46 -12.32
C LYS A 151 -12.11 8.45 -11.57
N VAL A 152 -12.58 7.21 -11.43
CA VAL A 152 -11.86 6.11 -10.80
C VAL A 152 -11.99 4.85 -11.65
N ARG A 153 -10.86 4.22 -11.98
CA ARG A 153 -10.83 3.04 -12.84
C ARG A 153 -11.13 1.74 -12.11
N HIS A 154 -10.55 1.60 -10.91
CA HIS A 154 -10.68 0.39 -10.08
C HIS A 154 -10.90 0.76 -8.62
N PHE A 155 -11.44 -0.20 -7.86
CA PHE A 155 -11.77 -0.02 -6.44
C PHE A 155 -11.22 -1.16 -5.60
N GLY A 156 -10.94 -0.88 -4.34
CA GLY A 156 -10.48 -1.84 -3.37
C GLY A 156 -10.76 -1.36 -1.95
N VAL A 157 -10.17 -2.05 -1.00
CA VAL A 157 -10.32 -1.74 0.43
C VAL A 157 -8.98 -1.81 1.14
N SER A 158 -8.92 -1.35 2.38
CA SER A 158 -7.75 -1.47 3.22
C SER A 158 -8.15 -1.95 4.62
N ASN A 159 -7.44 -2.95 5.15
CA ASN A 159 -7.62 -3.54 6.47
C ASN A 159 -9.00 -4.19 6.71
N PHE A 160 -9.68 -4.61 5.66
CA PHE A 160 -10.94 -5.35 5.77
C PHE A 160 -10.68 -6.80 6.15
N THR A 161 -11.54 -7.33 7.04
CA THR A 161 -11.61 -8.77 7.29
C THR A 161 -12.19 -9.51 6.09
N PRO A 162 -12.00 -10.83 5.98
CA PRO A 162 -12.62 -11.62 4.92
C PRO A 162 -14.13 -11.43 4.77
N ALA A 163 -14.86 -11.32 5.89
CA ALA A 163 -16.30 -11.10 5.88
C ALA A 163 -16.70 -9.72 5.36
N GLN A 164 -15.97 -8.66 5.78
CA GLN A 164 -16.19 -7.29 5.31
C GLN A 164 -15.88 -7.14 3.83
N PHE A 165 -14.80 -7.76 3.36
CA PHE A 165 -14.45 -7.79 1.93
C PHE A 165 -15.57 -8.48 1.12
N ALA A 166 -16.03 -9.65 1.57
CA ALA A 166 -17.09 -10.40 0.90
C ALA A 166 -18.43 -9.63 0.89
N LEU A 167 -18.77 -8.94 1.98
CA LEU A 167 -19.95 -8.09 2.07
C LEU A 167 -19.95 -7.02 0.98
N LEU A 168 -18.91 -6.21 0.90
CA LEU A 168 -18.84 -5.14 -0.11
C LEU A 168 -18.76 -5.71 -1.53
N GLN A 169 -17.96 -6.78 -1.75
CA GLN A 169 -17.86 -7.43 -3.05
C GLN A 169 -19.22 -7.94 -3.54
N SER A 170 -20.10 -8.39 -2.66
CA SER A 170 -21.45 -8.88 -3.03
C SER A 170 -22.38 -7.80 -3.60
N ARG A 171 -22.04 -6.51 -3.45
CA ARG A 171 -22.82 -5.36 -3.94
C ARG A 171 -22.27 -4.77 -5.24
N LEU A 172 -21.11 -5.24 -5.69
CA LEU A 172 -20.38 -4.67 -6.82
C LEU A 172 -20.50 -5.56 -8.07
N PRO A 173 -20.69 -4.97 -9.27
CA PRO A 173 -20.67 -5.72 -10.53
C PRO A 173 -19.26 -5.99 -11.05
N PHE A 174 -18.21 -5.50 -10.37
CA PHE A 174 -16.80 -5.67 -10.69
C PHE A 174 -16.02 -6.16 -9.47
N THR A 175 -14.84 -6.70 -9.70
CA THR A 175 -13.99 -7.24 -8.64
C THR A 175 -13.30 -6.12 -7.87
N LEU A 176 -13.29 -6.18 -6.53
CA LEU A 176 -12.40 -5.38 -5.70
C LEU A 176 -10.95 -5.79 -6.00
N ALA A 177 -10.14 -4.81 -6.41
CA ALA A 177 -8.81 -5.06 -6.97
C ALA A 177 -7.77 -5.45 -5.92
N THR A 178 -7.95 -5.05 -4.65
CA THR A 178 -7.02 -5.37 -3.56
C THR A 178 -7.65 -5.18 -2.19
N ASN A 179 -7.04 -5.79 -1.19
CA ASN A 179 -7.13 -5.39 0.21
C ASN A 179 -5.73 -4.95 0.65
N GLN A 180 -5.54 -3.67 0.97
CA GLN A 180 -4.25 -3.14 1.40
C GLN A 180 -4.11 -3.36 2.91
N VAL A 181 -3.12 -4.16 3.35
CA VAL A 181 -3.02 -4.68 4.72
C VAL A 181 -1.59 -4.62 5.27
N GLU A 182 -1.43 -4.59 6.60
CA GLU A 182 -0.11 -4.64 7.22
C GLU A 182 0.48 -6.04 7.13
N ILE A 183 1.61 -6.20 6.43
CA ILE A 183 2.34 -7.47 6.37
C ILE A 183 3.81 -7.21 6.64
N SER A 184 4.32 -7.74 7.75
CA SER A 184 5.73 -7.67 8.10
C SER A 184 6.11 -8.81 9.05
N PRO A 185 7.39 -9.13 9.21
CA PRO A 185 7.82 -10.08 10.25
C PRO A 185 7.41 -9.66 11.66
N VAL A 186 7.26 -8.34 11.92
CA VAL A 186 6.86 -7.82 13.25
C VAL A 186 5.34 -7.75 13.44
N HIS A 187 4.55 -8.00 12.38
CA HIS A 187 3.08 -8.00 12.42
C HIS A 187 2.53 -9.13 11.54
N GLN A 188 2.09 -10.23 12.16
CA GLN A 188 1.75 -11.46 11.46
C GLN A 188 0.30 -11.97 11.62
N PRO A 189 -0.69 -11.24 12.23
CA PRO A 189 -2.03 -11.79 12.43
C PRO A 189 -2.69 -12.28 11.13
N LEU A 190 -2.47 -11.55 10.02
CA LEU A 190 -3.05 -11.86 8.71
C LEU A 190 -2.58 -13.18 8.09
N LEU A 191 -1.49 -13.77 8.60
CA LEU A 191 -1.04 -15.09 8.15
C LEU A 191 -1.98 -16.22 8.62
N LEU A 192 -2.85 -15.95 9.62
CA LEU A 192 -3.66 -16.96 10.32
C LEU A 192 -5.14 -16.61 10.39
N ASP A 193 -5.58 -15.39 10.07
CA ASP A 193 -6.97 -14.93 10.21
C ASP A 193 -7.84 -15.18 8.96
N GLY A 194 -7.27 -15.79 7.93
CA GLY A 194 -7.95 -16.09 6.66
C GLY A 194 -7.89 -14.96 5.62
N THR A 195 -7.35 -13.79 5.95
CA THR A 195 -7.29 -12.66 4.99
C THR A 195 -6.45 -13.02 3.77
N LEU A 196 -5.25 -13.55 3.97
CA LEU A 196 -4.38 -13.92 2.84
C LEU A 196 -4.89 -15.16 2.09
N ASP A 197 -5.60 -16.07 2.78
CA ASP A 197 -6.24 -17.24 2.14
C ASP A 197 -7.38 -16.80 1.21
N GLN A 198 -8.21 -15.84 1.65
CA GLN A 198 -9.24 -15.24 0.80
C GLN A 198 -8.64 -14.55 -0.42
N MET A 199 -7.55 -13.80 -0.24
CA MET A 199 -6.87 -13.14 -1.37
C MET A 199 -6.37 -14.16 -2.40
N GLN A 200 -5.80 -15.28 -1.96
CA GLN A 200 -5.42 -16.37 -2.85
C GLN A 200 -6.63 -17.00 -3.54
N GLN A 201 -7.70 -17.30 -2.78
CA GLN A 201 -8.93 -17.89 -3.31
C GLN A 201 -9.52 -17.04 -4.45
N LEU A 202 -9.55 -15.72 -4.27
CA LEU A 202 -10.08 -14.77 -5.24
C LEU A 202 -9.08 -14.38 -6.33
N ARG A 203 -7.81 -14.80 -6.23
CA ARG A 203 -6.70 -14.36 -7.08
C ARG A 203 -6.52 -12.83 -7.07
N VAL A 204 -6.79 -12.22 -5.93
CA VAL A 204 -6.58 -10.81 -5.65
C VAL A 204 -5.27 -10.67 -4.86
N ARG A 205 -4.37 -9.81 -5.31
CA ARG A 205 -3.09 -9.60 -4.63
C ARG A 205 -3.21 -8.48 -3.63
N PRO A 206 -2.85 -8.71 -2.34
CA PRO A 206 -2.87 -7.64 -1.35
C PRO A 206 -1.73 -6.64 -1.59
N MET A 207 -1.95 -5.38 -1.24
CA MET A 207 -0.88 -4.41 -1.10
C MET A 207 -0.41 -4.41 0.35
N ALA A 208 0.91 -4.53 0.58
CA ALA A 208 1.47 -4.71 1.91
C ALA A 208 2.07 -3.39 2.43
N TRP A 209 1.39 -2.75 3.38
CA TRP A 209 1.94 -1.56 4.03
C TRP A 209 2.78 -1.92 5.26
N SER A 210 3.68 -1.01 5.65
CA SER A 210 4.60 -1.14 6.79
C SER A 210 5.40 -2.45 6.83
N CYS A 211 5.93 -2.89 5.69
CA CYS A 211 6.75 -4.12 5.63
C CYS A 211 7.92 -4.13 6.62
N LEU A 212 8.47 -2.97 6.97
CA LEU A 212 9.50 -2.77 7.98
C LEU A 212 8.93 -2.41 9.38
N GLY A 213 7.64 -2.72 9.62
CA GLY A 213 6.96 -2.48 10.90
C GLY A 213 6.81 -1.01 11.28
N GLY A 214 6.74 -0.09 10.32
CA GLY A 214 6.68 1.35 10.59
C GLY A 214 7.93 1.92 11.28
N GLY A 215 9.06 1.19 11.25
CA GLY A 215 10.31 1.52 11.91
C GLY A 215 10.55 0.74 13.22
N ARG A 216 9.55 0.03 13.77
CA ARG A 216 9.68 -0.78 14.99
C ARG A 216 10.78 -1.83 14.86
N LEU A 217 10.94 -2.42 13.69
CA LEU A 217 11.99 -3.39 13.43
C LEU A 217 13.38 -2.88 13.84
N PHE A 218 13.66 -1.57 13.70
CA PHE A 218 14.97 -0.98 13.97
C PHE A 218 15.07 -0.29 15.32
N ASN A 219 13.94 0.22 15.84
CA ASN A 219 13.92 1.13 16.99
C ASN A 219 13.43 0.47 18.29
N ASP A 220 12.91 -0.77 18.21
CA ASP A 220 12.41 -1.51 19.37
C ASP A 220 13.36 -2.67 19.70
N ASP A 221 13.91 -2.66 20.91
CA ASP A 221 14.85 -3.69 21.38
C ASP A 221 14.22 -5.08 21.47
N TYR A 222 12.89 -5.16 21.61
CA TYR A 222 12.16 -6.42 21.56
C TYR A 222 12.48 -7.22 20.27
N PHE A 223 12.74 -6.53 19.17
CA PHE A 223 13.04 -7.17 17.88
C PHE A 223 14.54 -7.39 17.63
N GLN A 224 15.41 -7.27 18.66
CA GLN A 224 16.83 -7.59 18.47
C GLN A 224 17.06 -9.02 17.97
N PRO A 225 16.42 -10.09 18.52
CA PRO A 225 16.60 -11.45 18.00
C PRO A 225 16.18 -11.59 16.53
N LEU A 226 15.15 -10.84 16.11
CA LEU A 226 14.74 -10.81 14.71
C LEU A 226 15.79 -10.12 13.82
N ARG A 227 16.37 -9.01 14.27
CA ARG A 227 17.45 -8.33 13.52
C ARG A 227 18.66 -9.23 13.35
N ASP A 228 19.06 -9.95 14.41
CA ASP A 228 20.18 -10.88 14.37
C ASP A 228 19.94 -12.01 13.36
N GLU A 229 18.74 -12.60 13.36
CA GLU A 229 18.38 -13.63 12.39
C GLU A 229 18.29 -13.10 10.95
N LEU A 230 17.75 -11.89 10.76
CA LEU A 230 17.72 -11.24 9.45
C LEU A 230 19.14 -10.98 8.92
N ALA A 231 20.10 -10.64 9.78
CA ALA A 231 21.50 -10.45 9.39
C ALA A 231 22.12 -11.78 8.91
N VAL A 232 21.89 -12.88 9.64
CA VAL A 232 22.35 -14.22 9.22
C VAL A 232 21.76 -14.61 7.87
N VAL A 233 20.44 -14.42 7.69
CA VAL A 233 19.80 -14.74 6.41
C VAL A 233 20.27 -13.81 5.30
N ALA A 234 20.61 -12.54 5.60
CA ALA A 234 21.18 -11.63 4.60
C ALA A 234 22.53 -12.14 4.07
N GLU A 235 23.41 -12.62 4.96
CA GLU A 235 24.67 -13.24 4.55
C GLU A 235 24.43 -14.50 3.67
N GLU A 236 23.54 -15.39 4.09
CA GLU A 236 23.19 -16.61 3.34
C GLU A 236 22.64 -16.32 1.92
N LEU A 237 21.90 -15.23 1.76
CA LEU A 237 21.30 -14.82 0.49
C LEU A 237 22.17 -13.86 -0.32
N ASN A 238 23.32 -13.43 0.19
CA ASN A 238 24.14 -12.34 -0.34
C ASN A 238 23.30 -11.06 -0.55
N ALA A 239 22.40 -10.77 0.37
CA ALA A 239 21.60 -9.55 0.36
C ALA A 239 22.41 -8.36 0.87
N GLY A 240 22.19 -7.17 0.31
CA GLY A 240 22.90 -5.95 0.69
C GLY A 240 22.45 -5.36 2.02
N SER A 241 21.27 -5.77 2.53
CA SER A 241 20.75 -5.29 3.81
C SER A 241 19.65 -6.20 4.37
N ILE A 242 19.35 -6.05 5.67
CA ILE A 242 18.23 -6.77 6.31
C ILE A 242 16.88 -6.31 5.76
N GLU A 243 16.76 -5.07 5.29
CA GLU A 243 15.54 -4.56 4.63
C GLU A 243 15.21 -5.37 3.38
N GLN A 244 16.23 -5.71 2.56
CA GLN A 244 16.03 -6.58 1.39
C GLN A 244 15.50 -7.95 1.79
N VAL A 245 16.01 -8.53 2.88
CA VAL A 245 15.54 -9.82 3.41
C VAL A 245 14.07 -9.73 3.84
N VAL A 246 13.67 -8.63 4.49
CA VAL A 246 12.27 -8.41 4.89
C VAL A 246 11.36 -8.31 3.66
N TYR A 247 11.75 -7.56 2.64
CA TYR A 247 10.96 -7.51 1.41
C TYR A 247 10.87 -8.88 0.73
N ALA A 248 11.98 -9.64 0.66
CA ALA A 248 11.98 -11.00 0.14
C ALA A 248 11.06 -11.93 0.95
N TRP A 249 11.00 -11.76 2.28
CA TRP A 249 10.09 -12.50 3.16
C TRP A 249 8.62 -12.23 2.83
N VAL A 250 8.23 -10.97 2.61
CA VAL A 250 6.88 -10.56 2.17
C VAL A 250 6.57 -11.12 0.78
N LEU A 251 7.49 -10.95 -0.17
CA LEU A 251 7.35 -11.43 -1.55
C LEU A 251 7.20 -12.95 -1.65
N ARG A 252 7.66 -13.71 -0.65
CA ARG A 252 7.61 -15.19 -0.62
C ARG A 252 6.21 -15.72 -0.35
N LEU A 253 5.27 -14.89 0.13
CA LEU A 253 3.91 -15.30 0.45
C LEU A 253 3.14 -15.71 -0.83
N PRO A 254 2.36 -16.83 -0.79
CA PRO A 254 1.63 -17.32 -1.95
C PRO A 254 0.57 -16.35 -2.49
N SER A 255 0.04 -15.46 -1.63
CA SER A 255 -0.89 -14.37 -2.02
C SER A 255 -0.22 -13.29 -2.89
N GLN A 256 1.11 -13.37 -3.05
CA GLN A 256 1.91 -12.46 -3.88
C GLN A 256 1.69 -10.97 -3.55
N PRO A 257 1.88 -10.54 -2.29
CA PRO A 257 1.67 -9.15 -1.90
C PRO A 257 2.55 -8.18 -2.67
N LEU A 258 2.06 -6.94 -2.87
CA LEU A 258 2.84 -5.83 -3.40
C LEU A 258 3.36 -4.99 -2.22
N PRO A 259 4.66 -5.03 -1.88
CA PRO A 259 5.22 -4.20 -0.82
C PRO A 259 5.14 -2.72 -1.15
N ILE A 260 4.70 -1.91 -0.16
CA ILE A 260 4.70 -0.45 -0.23
C ILE A 260 5.96 0.08 0.44
N ILE A 261 6.78 0.81 -0.31
CA ILE A 261 8.03 1.42 0.14
C ILE A 261 7.73 2.84 0.62
N GLY A 262 7.96 3.13 1.90
CA GLY A 262 7.67 4.44 2.51
C GLY A 262 8.91 5.29 2.77
N SER A 263 9.86 5.38 1.82
CA SER A 263 11.11 6.12 2.01
C SER A 263 11.35 7.16 0.91
N GLY A 264 11.66 8.41 1.29
CA GLY A 264 12.10 9.46 0.37
C GLY A 264 13.57 9.37 -0.04
N LYS A 265 14.23 8.23 0.14
CA LYS A 265 15.63 7.99 -0.24
C LYS A 265 15.67 6.96 -1.36
N ILE A 266 16.14 7.35 -2.54
CA ILE A 266 16.14 6.49 -3.73
C ILE A 266 16.99 5.24 -3.55
N GLU A 267 18.07 5.31 -2.75
CA GLU A 267 18.91 4.16 -2.46
C GLU A 267 18.14 3.06 -1.73
N ARG A 268 17.18 3.43 -0.85
CA ARG A 268 16.30 2.47 -0.18
C ARG A 268 15.25 1.89 -1.12
N VAL A 269 14.77 2.67 -2.07
CA VAL A 269 13.87 2.16 -3.13
C VAL A 269 14.61 1.14 -3.98
N ARG A 270 15.84 1.44 -4.39
CA ARG A 270 16.71 0.52 -5.15
C ARG A 270 16.96 -0.77 -4.38
N ALA A 271 17.34 -0.67 -3.10
CA ALA A 271 17.56 -1.82 -2.24
C ALA A 271 16.29 -2.69 -2.11
N ALA A 272 15.11 -2.07 -1.96
CA ALA A 272 13.85 -2.81 -1.89
C ALA A 272 13.56 -3.59 -3.19
N VAL A 273 13.76 -2.97 -4.34
CA VAL A 273 13.54 -3.60 -5.67
C VAL A 273 14.48 -4.79 -5.88
N GLU A 274 15.72 -4.71 -5.45
CA GLU A 274 16.70 -5.81 -5.56
C GLU A 274 16.26 -7.07 -4.80
N ALA A 275 15.39 -6.93 -3.77
CA ALA A 275 14.84 -8.05 -3.03
C ALA A 275 14.07 -9.06 -3.91
N GLU A 276 13.58 -8.64 -5.08
CA GLU A 276 12.89 -9.54 -6.04
C GLU A 276 13.80 -10.66 -6.55
N THR A 277 15.10 -10.44 -6.55
CA THR A 277 16.08 -11.42 -7.02
C THR A 277 16.43 -12.48 -5.97
N LEU A 278 16.16 -12.22 -4.70
CA LEU A 278 16.52 -13.10 -3.60
C LEU A 278 15.66 -14.37 -3.59
N LYS A 279 16.29 -15.52 -3.49
CA LYS A 279 15.63 -16.84 -3.50
C LYS A 279 15.56 -17.43 -2.09
N MET A 280 14.72 -16.82 -1.24
CA MET A 280 14.51 -17.28 0.13
C MET A 280 13.92 -18.68 0.19
N THR A 281 14.58 -19.60 0.91
CA THR A 281 14.06 -20.94 1.16
C THR A 281 12.93 -20.93 2.18
N ARG A 282 12.15 -22.02 2.25
CA ARG A 282 11.10 -22.20 3.28
C ARG A 282 11.69 -22.15 4.68
N GLN A 283 12.85 -22.76 4.92
CA GLN A 283 13.48 -22.79 6.24
C GLN A 283 13.94 -21.39 6.68
N GLN A 284 14.57 -20.61 5.80
CA GLN A 284 14.92 -19.21 6.08
C GLN A 284 13.69 -18.37 6.42
N TRP A 285 12.60 -18.53 5.69
CA TRP A 285 11.34 -17.83 5.96
C TRP A 285 10.80 -18.15 7.36
N PHE A 286 10.80 -19.43 7.76
CA PHE A 286 10.32 -19.85 9.07
C PHE A 286 11.30 -19.51 10.22
N ARG A 287 12.60 -19.46 9.97
CA ARG A 287 13.60 -18.97 10.96
C ARG A 287 13.32 -17.50 11.30
N ILE A 288 13.10 -16.65 10.30
CA ILE A 288 12.70 -15.24 10.50
C ILE A 288 11.39 -15.16 11.29
N ARG A 289 10.39 -15.97 10.94
CA ARG A 289 9.12 -16.03 11.67
C ARG A 289 9.31 -16.42 13.13
N LYS A 290 10.11 -17.46 13.39
CA LYS A 290 10.45 -17.91 14.75
C LYS A 290 11.14 -16.82 15.55
N ALA A 291 12.13 -16.15 14.98
CA ALA A 291 12.87 -15.06 15.65
C ALA A 291 11.94 -13.87 15.99
N ALA A 292 10.94 -13.60 15.17
CA ALA A 292 9.95 -12.55 15.40
C ALA A 292 8.93 -12.90 16.50
N LEU A 293 8.54 -14.19 16.62
CA LEU A 293 7.51 -14.65 17.55
C LEU A 293 8.08 -15.16 18.88
N GLY A 294 9.35 -15.52 18.92
CA GLY A 294 10.01 -16.12 20.09
C GLY A 294 9.71 -17.59 20.31
N TYR A 295 8.97 -18.26 19.42
CA TYR A 295 8.64 -19.69 19.53
C TYR A 295 8.62 -20.38 18.16
N ASP A 296 8.81 -21.69 18.18
CA ASP A 296 8.78 -22.54 16.98
C ASP A 296 7.36 -22.91 16.57
N VAL A 297 7.22 -23.53 15.39
CA VAL A 297 5.96 -24.19 15.00
C VAL A 297 5.70 -25.36 15.95
N PRO A 298 4.42 -25.65 16.29
CA PRO A 298 4.07 -26.80 17.12
C PRO A 298 4.31 -28.13 16.41
#